data_7f13d83771725410797e8d0cec14ae8a
#
_entry.id   7f13d83771725410797e8d0cec14ae8a
#
_cell.length_a   1.000
_cell.length_b   1.000
_cell.length_c   1.000
_cell.angle_alpha   90.00
_cell.angle_beta   90.00
_cell.angle_gamma   90.00
#
_symmetry.space_group_name_H-M   'P 1'
#
loop_
_entity.id
_entity.type
_entity.pdbx_description
1 polymer ?
#
loop_
_entity_poly.entity_id
_entity_poly.type
_entity_poly.pdbx_seq_one_letter_code
_entity_poly.pdbx_strand_id
1 'polypeptide(L)'
;SFEILKLYSIFKSGNKTKSIPQSYIPTQSFFDKIASFIRLNLFIPDSRIGWNYFAFKKAKKLIEDNNINCVITTGPPHSSHLIGKKIYEKFKLKWIVDLRDPWAELFYLKNKFQFNCVKKLNLKFELDVLNSADAIITTVGKRYQNIIKDKLSNTKNIHKIYNGYDKKAYDKIEEIKPDSYNIVFTGILSKNHNYHLFLEVLSLLKDKYKNLNMIFTFAGKIDKEIKNLFSEKIHFIDNGYVDHEKAIKIIKSSHLLINFNYLNTEDTDMVSGKLIEYLASGSPIINFSNSARESDIILKNSIKSFSADSNDV
;
A
#
# COMPACT_ATOMS: atom_id res chain seq x y z
N SER A 1 -24.16 4.29 -6.28
CA SER A 1 -23.32 4.24 -5.05
C SER A 1 -23.15 5.66 -4.54
N PHE A 2 -23.63 5.91 -3.33
CA PHE A 2 -23.36 7.17 -2.62
C PHE A 2 -21.88 7.16 -2.18
N GLU A 3 -20.99 7.59 -3.04
CA GLU A 3 -19.61 7.86 -2.68
C GLU A 3 -19.49 9.30 -2.24
N ILE A 4 -19.56 9.54 -0.93
CA ILE A 4 -19.39 10.88 -0.32
C ILE A 4 -18.06 11.50 -0.75
N LEU A 5 -17.03 10.69 -1.01
CA LEU A 5 -15.77 11.15 -1.60
C LEU A 5 -15.92 11.66 -3.02
N LYS A 6 -16.87 11.15 -3.81
CA LYS A 6 -17.19 11.71 -5.14
C LYS A 6 -17.86 13.08 -5.03
N LEU A 7 -18.79 13.25 -4.09
CA LEU A 7 -19.42 14.54 -3.83
C LEU A 7 -18.38 15.58 -3.38
N TYR A 8 -17.49 15.21 -2.45
CA TYR A 8 -16.40 16.09 -2.01
C TYR A 8 -15.43 16.46 -3.13
N SER A 9 -15.09 15.51 -4.00
CA SER A 9 -14.20 15.76 -5.14
C SER A 9 -14.84 16.64 -6.22
N ILE A 10 -16.15 16.54 -6.44
CA ILE A 10 -16.92 17.39 -7.35
C ILE A 10 -16.94 18.84 -6.83
N PHE A 11 -17.08 19.02 -5.51
CA PHE A 11 -17.05 20.35 -4.88
C PHE A 11 -15.65 21.02 -4.91
N LYS A 12 -14.56 20.25 -4.88
CA LYS A 12 -13.18 20.77 -4.78
C LYS A 12 -12.48 20.97 -6.13
N SER A 13 -12.88 20.26 -7.16
CA SER A 13 -12.21 20.35 -8.46
C SER A 13 -13.17 20.06 -9.59
N GLY A 14 -13.78 20.98 -10.24
CA GLY A 14 -14.67 20.79 -11.39
C GLY A 14 -14.21 19.83 -12.51
N ASN A 15 -13.25 18.93 -12.27
CA ASN A 15 -12.68 17.97 -13.20
C ASN A 15 -12.71 16.53 -12.66
N LYS A 16 -12.88 15.59 -13.58
CA LYS A 16 -12.96 14.13 -13.37
C LYS A 16 -11.90 13.59 -12.39
N THR A 17 -12.35 13.07 -11.26
CA THR A 17 -11.52 12.59 -10.18
C THR A 17 -10.81 11.29 -10.53
N LYS A 18 -9.48 11.34 -10.54
CA LYS A 18 -8.64 10.14 -10.39
C LYS A 18 -8.78 9.66 -8.94
N SER A 19 -8.92 8.36 -8.72
CA SER A 19 -9.05 7.76 -7.40
C SER A 19 -7.86 8.15 -6.51
N ILE A 20 -8.12 8.82 -5.38
CA ILE A 20 -7.09 9.15 -4.39
C ILE A 20 -6.86 7.89 -3.54
N PRO A 21 -5.61 7.39 -3.40
CA PRO A 21 -5.31 6.27 -2.51
C PRO A 21 -5.78 6.56 -1.08
N GLN A 22 -6.31 5.56 -0.38
CA GLN A 22 -6.83 5.73 0.99
C GLN A 22 -5.74 6.20 1.98
N SER A 23 -4.48 5.86 1.73
CA SER A 23 -3.32 6.27 2.53
C SER A 23 -2.93 7.74 2.36
N TYR A 24 -3.39 8.40 1.29
CA TYR A 24 -3.07 9.81 1.04
C TYR A 24 -4.25 10.70 1.39
N ILE A 25 -4.22 11.31 2.56
CA ILE A 25 -5.12 12.38 2.96
C ILE A 25 -4.30 13.67 3.02
N PRO A 26 -4.40 14.57 2.05
CA PRO A 26 -3.78 15.87 2.15
C PRO A 26 -4.45 16.63 3.31
N THR A 27 -3.72 16.88 4.40
CA THR A 27 -4.22 17.60 5.59
C THR A 27 -3.80 19.07 5.56
N GLN A 28 -3.88 19.72 4.42
CA GLN A 28 -3.42 21.11 4.28
C GLN A 28 -4.52 22.15 4.52
N SER A 29 -5.79 21.78 4.39
CA SER A 29 -6.93 22.70 4.58
C SER A 29 -7.74 22.33 5.82
N PHE A 30 -8.34 23.37 6.46
CA PHE A 30 -9.32 23.17 7.54
C PHE A 30 -10.47 22.23 7.13
N PHE A 31 -10.96 22.36 5.90
CA PHE A 31 -12.01 21.49 5.35
C PHE A 31 -11.53 20.02 5.20
N ASP A 32 -10.26 19.80 4.87
CA ASP A 32 -9.69 18.45 4.81
C ASP A 32 -9.64 17.79 6.19
N LYS A 33 -9.38 18.57 7.24
CA LYS A 33 -9.43 18.08 8.64
C LYS A 33 -10.84 17.69 9.04
N ILE A 34 -11.85 18.51 8.74
CA ILE A 34 -13.26 18.21 9.01
C ILE A 34 -13.70 16.97 8.23
N ALA A 35 -13.41 16.89 6.93
CA ALA A 35 -13.75 15.75 6.10
C ALA A 35 -13.10 14.46 6.63
N SER A 36 -11.83 14.53 7.07
CA SER A 36 -11.14 13.41 7.70
C SER A 36 -11.78 13.00 9.02
N PHE A 37 -12.15 13.96 9.87
CA PHE A 37 -12.84 13.71 11.13
C PHE A 37 -14.19 13.02 10.92
N ILE A 38 -15.03 13.54 10.02
CA ILE A 38 -16.32 12.95 9.66
C ILE A 38 -16.13 11.52 9.14
N ARG A 39 -15.16 11.31 8.22
CA ARG A 39 -14.88 10.00 7.64
C ARG A 39 -14.47 8.99 8.68
N LEU A 40 -13.62 9.38 9.63
CA LEU A 40 -13.05 8.45 10.62
C LEU A 40 -13.98 8.15 11.79
N ASN A 41 -14.98 9.01 12.04
CA ASN A 41 -15.83 8.87 13.22
C ASN A 41 -17.29 8.52 12.90
N LEU A 42 -17.78 8.76 11.67
CA LEU A 42 -19.15 8.43 11.27
C LEU A 42 -19.25 7.23 10.31
N PHE A 43 -18.17 6.89 9.60
CA PHE A 43 -18.17 5.79 8.64
C PHE A 43 -17.27 4.65 9.12
N ILE A 44 -17.83 3.68 9.82
CA ILE A 44 -17.10 2.57 10.45
C ILE A 44 -17.46 1.26 9.74
N PRO A 45 -16.46 0.47 9.32
CA PRO A 45 -15.01 0.66 9.46
C PRO A 45 -14.40 1.65 8.48
N ASP A 46 -15.08 1.99 7.39
CA ASP A 46 -14.60 2.89 6.34
C ASP A 46 -15.75 3.56 5.58
N SER A 47 -15.43 4.54 4.74
CA SER A 47 -16.40 5.35 3.99
C SER A 47 -17.21 4.58 2.93
N ARG A 48 -16.90 3.31 2.70
CA ARG A 48 -17.62 2.46 1.74
C ARG A 48 -18.70 1.59 2.40
N ILE A 49 -18.89 1.70 3.71
CA ILE A 49 -19.88 0.92 4.45
C ILE A 49 -21.30 0.98 3.85
N GLY A 50 -21.69 2.13 3.28
CA GLY A 50 -22.98 2.29 2.61
C GLY A 50 -23.19 1.42 1.37
N TRP A 51 -22.10 0.93 0.75
CA TRP A 51 -22.17 0.00 -0.38
C TRP A 51 -22.61 -1.42 0.03
N ASN A 52 -22.39 -1.78 1.28
CA ASN A 52 -22.61 -3.13 1.79
C ASN A 52 -24.03 -3.65 1.56
N TYR A 53 -25.04 -2.78 1.65
CA TYR A 53 -26.42 -3.17 1.38
C TYR A 53 -26.62 -3.69 -0.05
N PHE A 54 -26.14 -2.93 -1.03
CA PHE A 54 -26.26 -3.29 -2.44
C PHE A 54 -25.42 -4.51 -2.81
N ALA A 55 -24.19 -4.56 -2.30
CA ALA A 55 -23.28 -5.68 -2.51
C ALA A 55 -23.83 -6.99 -1.95
N PHE A 56 -24.37 -6.96 -0.71
CA PHE A 56 -24.99 -8.12 -0.10
C PHE A 56 -26.20 -8.60 -0.90
N LYS A 57 -27.07 -7.68 -1.36
CA LYS A 57 -28.23 -8.03 -2.20
C LYS A 57 -27.83 -8.72 -3.49
N LYS A 58 -26.76 -8.21 -4.16
CA LYS A 58 -26.24 -8.81 -5.39
C LYS A 58 -25.58 -10.16 -5.13
N ALA A 59 -24.75 -10.25 -4.09
CA ALA A 59 -24.09 -11.51 -3.69
C ALA A 59 -25.11 -12.60 -3.32
N LYS A 60 -26.15 -12.25 -2.56
CA LYS A 60 -27.25 -13.16 -2.25
C LYS A 60 -27.84 -13.77 -3.51
N LYS A 61 -28.22 -12.92 -4.49
CA LYS A 61 -28.78 -13.40 -5.77
C LYS A 61 -27.81 -14.34 -6.50
N LEU A 62 -26.51 -13.98 -6.57
CA LEU A 62 -25.51 -14.82 -7.24
C LEU A 62 -25.35 -16.18 -6.55
N ILE A 63 -25.42 -16.22 -5.22
CA ILE A 63 -25.33 -17.48 -4.45
C ILE A 63 -26.56 -18.35 -4.70
N GLU A 64 -27.75 -17.75 -4.74
CA GLU A 64 -29.01 -18.47 -4.96
C GLU A 64 -29.14 -18.97 -6.42
N ASP A 65 -28.61 -18.21 -7.39
CA ASP A 65 -28.68 -18.55 -8.82
C ASP A 65 -27.56 -19.51 -9.26
N ASN A 66 -26.50 -19.72 -8.43
CA ASN A 66 -25.32 -20.50 -8.82
C ASN A 66 -24.86 -21.40 -7.66
N ASN A 67 -24.19 -22.49 -8.00
CA ASN A 67 -23.65 -23.42 -7.00
C ASN A 67 -22.34 -22.89 -6.40
N ILE A 68 -22.42 -21.81 -5.60
CA ILE A 68 -21.28 -21.19 -4.92
C ILE A 68 -21.10 -21.86 -3.55
N ASN A 69 -19.91 -22.40 -3.30
CA ASN A 69 -19.57 -23.08 -2.05
C ASN A 69 -18.52 -22.36 -1.21
N CYS A 70 -17.88 -21.31 -1.76
CA CYS A 70 -16.87 -20.52 -1.07
C CYS A 70 -16.99 -19.04 -1.44
N VAL A 71 -16.74 -18.16 -0.46
CA VAL A 71 -16.70 -16.72 -0.64
C VAL A 71 -15.35 -16.19 -0.15
N ILE A 72 -14.73 -15.32 -0.94
CA ILE A 72 -13.52 -14.60 -0.57
C ILE A 72 -13.88 -13.13 -0.46
N THR A 73 -13.52 -12.50 0.66
CA THR A 73 -13.61 -11.04 0.81
C THR A 73 -12.23 -10.44 0.97
N THR A 74 -11.95 -9.35 0.26
CA THR A 74 -10.65 -8.66 0.31
C THR A 74 -10.80 -7.23 0.84
N GLY A 75 -9.86 -6.79 1.63
CA GLY A 75 -9.80 -5.45 2.22
C GLY A 75 -8.38 -4.86 2.21
N PRO A 76 -8.23 -3.53 2.17
CA PRO A 76 -9.26 -2.49 2.21
C PRO A 76 -10.10 -2.37 0.93
N PRO A 77 -11.36 -1.92 1.00
CA PRO A 77 -12.05 -1.43 2.19
C PRO A 77 -12.48 -2.59 3.11
N HIS A 78 -12.25 -2.45 4.41
CA HIS A 78 -12.54 -3.51 5.39
C HIS A 78 -14.05 -3.73 5.60
N SER A 79 -14.90 -2.75 5.22
CA SER A 79 -16.35 -2.93 5.16
C SER A 79 -16.78 -4.08 4.25
N SER A 80 -15.96 -4.51 3.28
CA SER A 80 -16.21 -5.69 2.44
C SER A 80 -16.30 -6.98 3.27
N HIS A 81 -15.52 -7.09 4.34
CA HIS A 81 -15.54 -8.26 5.22
C HIS A 81 -16.85 -8.38 6.01
N LEU A 82 -17.53 -7.27 6.29
CA LEU A 82 -18.85 -7.30 6.92
C LEU A 82 -19.91 -7.88 5.97
N ILE A 83 -19.73 -7.78 4.66
CA ILE A 83 -20.57 -8.47 3.67
C ILE A 83 -20.31 -9.97 3.75
N GLY A 84 -19.04 -10.38 3.79
CA GLY A 84 -18.63 -11.79 3.93
C GLY A 84 -19.22 -12.41 5.19
N LYS A 85 -19.15 -11.71 6.33
CA LYS A 85 -19.75 -12.16 7.59
C LYS A 85 -21.25 -12.41 7.44
N LYS A 86 -22.02 -11.47 6.86
CA LYS A 86 -23.44 -11.64 6.62
C LYS A 86 -23.77 -12.83 5.71
N ILE A 87 -22.92 -13.06 4.68
CA ILE A 87 -23.07 -14.20 3.78
C ILE A 87 -22.80 -15.51 4.54
N TYR A 88 -21.70 -15.56 5.31
CA TYR A 88 -21.35 -16.71 6.14
C TYR A 88 -22.46 -17.06 7.14
N GLU A 89 -22.98 -16.07 7.85
CA GLU A 89 -24.08 -16.26 8.83
C GLU A 89 -25.35 -16.81 8.17
N LYS A 90 -25.68 -16.33 6.95
CA LYS A 90 -26.92 -16.68 6.27
C LYS A 90 -26.84 -18.01 5.51
N PHE A 91 -25.75 -18.24 4.79
CA PHE A 91 -25.65 -19.37 3.83
C PHE A 91 -24.71 -20.48 4.31
N LYS A 92 -23.95 -20.26 5.38
CA LYS A 92 -22.96 -21.21 5.93
C LYS A 92 -21.91 -21.68 4.91
N LEU A 93 -21.58 -20.83 3.94
CA LEU A 93 -20.55 -21.09 2.96
C LEU A 93 -19.16 -20.97 3.59
N LYS A 94 -18.17 -21.65 3.01
CA LYS A 94 -16.76 -21.41 3.36
C LYS A 94 -16.42 -19.95 3.12
N TRP A 95 -15.73 -19.34 4.07
CA TRP A 95 -15.37 -17.92 3.99
C TRP A 95 -13.89 -17.67 4.25
N ILE A 96 -13.22 -17.06 3.28
CA ILE A 96 -11.81 -16.65 3.36
C ILE A 96 -11.76 -15.13 3.45
N VAL A 97 -11.03 -14.63 4.43
CA VAL A 97 -10.75 -13.19 4.61
C VAL A 97 -9.35 -12.89 4.09
N ASP A 98 -9.24 -12.00 3.10
CA ASP A 98 -7.97 -11.52 2.55
C ASP A 98 -7.68 -10.10 3.04
N LEU A 99 -6.73 -10.00 3.98
CA LEU A 99 -6.26 -8.75 4.58
C LEU A 99 -5.01 -8.27 3.85
N ARG A 100 -5.19 -7.38 2.86
CA ARG A 100 -4.05 -6.80 2.13
C ARG A 100 -3.33 -5.72 2.93
N ASP A 101 -4.04 -5.07 3.85
CA ASP A 101 -3.49 -4.11 4.81
C ASP A 101 -4.00 -4.46 6.22
N PRO A 102 -3.28 -4.09 7.29
CA PRO A 102 -3.78 -4.15 8.65
C PRO A 102 -5.11 -3.42 8.79
N TRP A 103 -5.97 -3.85 9.72
CA TRP A 103 -7.26 -3.22 9.93
C TRP A 103 -7.21 -2.15 11.03
N ALA A 104 -7.07 -2.55 12.29
CA ALA A 104 -7.00 -1.60 13.41
C ALA A 104 -5.59 -0.99 13.60
N GLU A 105 -4.54 -1.67 13.15
CA GLU A 105 -3.13 -1.29 13.30
C GLU A 105 -2.62 -0.36 12.20
N LEU A 106 -3.49 0.30 11.45
CA LEU A 106 -3.09 1.21 10.39
C LEU A 106 -2.27 2.39 10.95
N PHE A 107 -0.98 2.41 10.66
CA PHE A 107 -0.02 3.39 11.18
C PHE A 107 -0.42 4.84 10.88
N TYR A 108 -1.02 5.11 9.73
CA TYR A 108 -1.46 6.46 9.33
C TYR A 108 -2.70 6.94 10.08
N LEU A 109 -3.36 6.07 10.86
CA LEU A 109 -4.46 6.43 11.75
C LEU A 109 -4.00 6.73 13.17
N LYS A 110 -2.79 6.31 13.60
CA LYS A 110 -2.26 6.51 14.96
C LYS A 110 -2.34 7.98 15.41
N ASN A 111 -2.05 8.91 14.49
CA ASN A 111 -2.05 10.36 14.76
C ASN A 111 -3.36 11.07 14.38
N LYS A 112 -4.44 10.33 14.10
CA LYS A 112 -5.75 10.90 13.77
C LYS A 112 -6.71 10.75 14.94
N PHE A 113 -7.48 11.81 15.18
CA PHE A 113 -8.49 11.77 16.24
C PHE A 113 -9.63 10.83 15.87
N GLN A 114 -9.91 9.87 16.75
CA GLN A 114 -11.10 9.01 16.72
C GLN A 114 -11.65 8.90 18.14
N PHE A 115 -12.99 8.92 18.28
CA PHE A 115 -13.64 8.65 19.55
C PHE A 115 -13.34 7.22 20.03
N ASN A 116 -13.21 7.03 21.33
CA ASN A 116 -12.94 5.71 21.92
C ASN A 116 -14.03 4.68 21.59
N CYS A 117 -15.29 5.09 21.53
CA CYS A 117 -16.41 4.21 21.13
C CYS A 117 -16.25 3.74 19.67
N VAL A 118 -15.77 4.62 18.78
CA VAL A 118 -15.49 4.28 17.37
C VAL A 118 -14.35 3.29 17.25
N LYS A 119 -13.24 3.51 17.97
CA LYS A 119 -12.11 2.57 18.03
C LYS A 119 -12.55 1.20 18.53
N LYS A 120 -13.32 1.15 19.62
CA LYS A 120 -13.88 -0.09 20.19
C LYS A 120 -14.81 -0.81 19.20
N LEU A 121 -15.67 -0.07 18.50
CA LEU A 121 -16.58 -0.64 17.50
C LEU A 121 -15.82 -1.20 16.30
N ASN A 122 -14.81 -0.48 15.83
CA ASN A 122 -13.95 -0.91 14.71
C ASN A 122 -13.18 -2.20 15.07
N LEU A 123 -12.59 -2.24 16.27
CA LEU A 123 -11.94 -3.44 16.80
C LEU A 123 -12.91 -4.60 16.94
N LYS A 124 -14.13 -4.34 17.43
CA LYS A 124 -15.17 -5.38 17.52
C LYS A 124 -15.49 -5.96 16.14
N PHE A 125 -15.64 -5.14 15.10
CA PHE A 125 -15.87 -5.62 13.74
C PHE A 125 -14.72 -6.49 13.24
N GLU A 126 -13.49 -6.08 13.50
CA GLU A 126 -12.30 -6.86 13.13
C GLU A 126 -12.32 -8.23 13.85
N LEU A 127 -12.48 -8.25 15.19
CA LEU A 127 -12.51 -9.48 15.97
C LEU A 127 -13.64 -10.42 15.52
N ASP A 128 -14.83 -9.88 15.28
CA ASP A 128 -15.98 -10.64 14.79
C ASP A 128 -15.70 -11.29 13.42
N VAL A 129 -15.05 -10.57 12.52
CA VAL A 129 -14.67 -11.06 11.18
C VAL A 129 -13.60 -12.14 11.30
N LEU A 130 -12.52 -11.86 12.01
CA LEU A 130 -11.39 -12.79 12.16
C LEU A 130 -11.83 -14.12 12.82
N ASN A 131 -12.67 -14.03 13.86
CA ASN A 131 -13.14 -15.22 14.57
C ASN A 131 -14.23 -16.00 13.82
N SER A 132 -14.93 -15.39 12.86
CA SER A 132 -15.96 -16.07 12.05
C SER A 132 -15.40 -16.73 10.79
N ALA A 133 -14.32 -16.22 10.21
CA ALA A 133 -13.75 -16.73 8.96
C ALA A 133 -13.20 -18.16 9.11
N ASP A 134 -13.26 -18.96 8.05
CA ASP A 134 -12.65 -20.31 8.01
C ASP A 134 -11.14 -20.23 7.82
N ALA A 135 -10.65 -19.25 7.04
CA ALA A 135 -9.23 -18.99 6.83
C ALA A 135 -8.96 -17.49 6.62
N ILE A 136 -7.73 -17.10 6.92
CA ILE A 136 -7.26 -15.71 6.81
C ILE A 136 -6.03 -15.69 5.90
N ILE A 137 -6.04 -14.80 4.92
CA ILE A 137 -4.88 -14.49 4.08
C ILE A 137 -4.35 -13.12 4.49
N THR A 138 -3.02 -12.98 4.55
CA THR A 138 -2.34 -11.69 4.76
C THR A 138 -1.30 -11.47 3.67
N THR A 139 -1.18 -10.22 3.19
CA THR A 139 -0.08 -9.82 2.31
C THR A 139 1.10 -9.24 3.06
N VAL A 140 0.94 -9.03 4.36
CA VAL A 140 1.94 -8.50 5.30
C VAL A 140 2.61 -9.60 6.10
N GLY A 141 3.76 -9.26 6.70
CA GLY A 141 4.68 -10.22 7.26
C GLY A 141 4.26 -10.90 8.55
N LYS A 142 5.20 -11.66 9.08
CA LYS A 142 5.02 -12.51 10.27
C LYS A 142 4.59 -11.72 11.52
N ARG A 143 5.05 -10.48 11.68
CA ARG A 143 4.67 -9.63 12.83
C ARG A 143 3.17 -9.38 12.86
N TYR A 144 2.57 -8.99 11.72
CA TYR A 144 1.12 -8.78 11.67
C TYR A 144 0.34 -10.08 11.84
N GLN A 145 0.84 -11.20 11.31
CA GLN A 145 0.21 -12.51 11.56
C GLN A 145 0.18 -12.87 13.05
N ASN A 146 1.23 -12.51 13.81
CA ASN A 146 1.22 -12.71 15.26
C ASN A 146 0.18 -11.82 15.94
N ILE A 147 0.06 -10.55 15.56
CA ILE A 147 -1.00 -9.64 16.05
C ILE A 147 -2.40 -10.24 15.79
N ILE A 148 -2.61 -10.82 14.60
CA ILE A 148 -3.88 -11.50 14.29
C ILE A 148 -4.07 -12.72 15.19
N LYS A 149 -3.04 -13.55 15.39
CA LYS A 149 -3.12 -14.74 16.27
C LYS A 149 -3.52 -14.39 17.70
N ASP A 150 -2.96 -13.29 18.22
CA ASP A 150 -3.28 -12.80 19.57
C ASP A 150 -4.73 -12.32 19.72
N LYS A 151 -5.38 -11.96 18.61
CA LYS A 151 -6.79 -11.57 18.55
C LYS A 151 -7.77 -12.73 18.38
N LEU A 152 -7.29 -13.91 18.01
CA LEU A 152 -8.13 -15.06 17.74
C LEU A 152 -8.51 -15.80 19.02
N SER A 153 -9.78 -16.16 19.15
CA SER A 153 -10.28 -17.01 20.25
C SER A 153 -9.85 -18.47 20.09
N ASN A 154 -9.66 -18.91 18.84
CA ASN A 154 -9.29 -20.30 18.50
C ASN A 154 -8.22 -20.28 17.40
N THR A 155 -7.46 -21.36 17.30
CA THR A 155 -6.48 -21.54 16.22
C THR A 155 -7.16 -21.51 14.86
N LYS A 156 -6.68 -20.65 13.97
CA LYS A 156 -7.15 -20.48 12.61
C LYS A 156 -6.01 -20.69 11.62
N ASN A 157 -6.37 -21.07 10.40
CA ASN A 157 -5.41 -21.14 9.29
C ASN A 157 -5.14 -19.71 8.78
N ILE A 158 -3.91 -19.23 9.05
CA ILE A 158 -3.44 -17.93 8.56
C ILE A 158 -2.35 -18.19 7.54
N HIS A 159 -2.59 -17.73 6.31
CA HIS A 159 -1.66 -17.91 5.20
C HIS A 159 -1.08 -16.56 4.76
N LYS A 160 0.24 -16.53 4.49
CA LYS A 160 0.90 -15.39 3.90
C LYS A 160 0.96 -15.58 2.39
N ILE A 161 0.31 -14.67 1.65
CA ILE A 161 0.31 -14.64 0.19
C ILE A 161 0.60 -13.20 -0.23
N TYR A 162 1.78 -12.94 -0.75
CA TYR A 162 2.16 -11.61 -1.20
C TYR A 162 1.35 -11.16 -2.42
N ASN A 163 1.30 -9.84 -2.64
CA ASN A 163 0.77 -9.29 -3.88
C ASN A 163 1.54 -9.85 -5.07
N GLY A 164 0.86 -10.02 -6.18
CA GLY A 164 1.47 -10.41 -7.45
C GLY A 164 1.72 -9.20 -8.35
N TYR A 165 2.20 -9.48 -9.56
CA TYR A 165 2.34 -8.51 -10.64
C TYR A 165 1.66 -9.02 -11.91
N ASP A 166 1.33 -8.13 -12.83
CA ASP A 166 0.78 -8.50 -14.14
C ASP A 166 1.89 -8.92 -15.11
N LYS A 167 2.19 -10.23 -15.14
CA LYS A 167 3.22 -10.79 -16.02
C LYS A 167 2.99 -10.41 -17.49
N LYS A 168 1.74 -10.42 -17.98
CA LYS A 168 1.43 -10.11 -19.38
C LYS A 168 1.74 -8.64 -19.72
N ALA A 169 1.50 -7.71 -18.77
CA ALA A 169 1.85 -6.32 -18.95
C ALA A 169 3.38 -6.12 -18.99
N TYR A 170 4.11 -6.85 -18.14
CA TYR A 170 5.58 -6.81 -18.13
C TYR A 170 6.22 -7.42 -19.37
N ASP A 171 5.72 -8.55 -19.86
CA ASP A 171 6.25 -9.25 -21.04
C ASP A 171 6.09 -8.43 -22.34
N LYS A 172 5.08 -7.56 -22.42
CA LYS A 172 4.83 -6.71 -23.60
C LYS A 172 5.79 -5.53 -23.74
N ILE A 173 6.50 -5.16 -22.68
CA ILE A 173 7.33 -3.96 -22.64
C ILE A 173 8.78 -4.37 -22.72
N GLU A 174 9.47 -3.88 -23.76
CA GLU A 174 10.90 -4.07 -23.91
C GLU A 174 11.69 -3.29 -22.86
N GLU A 175 12.83 -3.85 -22.48
CA GLU A 175 13.79 -3.20 -21.59
C GLU A 175 14.70 -2.28 -22.41
N ILE A 176 14.50 -0.96 -22.26
CA ILE A 176 15.34 0.05 -22.92
C ILE A 176 15.97 0.90 -21.82
N LYS A 177 17.28 0.80 -21.66
CA LYS A 177 18.03 1.60 -20.69
C LYS A 177 18.65 2.82 -21.36
N PRO A 178 18.59 4.01 -20.74
CA PRO A 178 19.28 5.20 -21.22
C PRO A 178 20.80 5.07 -21.01
N ASP A 179 21.59 5.88 -21.73
CA ASP A 179 23.04 5.93 -21.58
C ASP A 179 23.50 6.44 -20.20
N SER A 180 22.71 7.30 -19.58
CA SER A 180 22.94 7.77 -18.21
C SER A 180 22.53 6.70 -17.20
N TYR A 181 23.26 6.60 -16.07
CA TYR A 181 22.88 5.67 -14.99
C TYR A 181 21.56 6.09 -14.36
N ASN A 182 20.51 5.38 -14.68
CA ASN A 182 19.15 5.72 -14.32
C ASN A 182 18.72 5.03 -13.00
N ILE A 183 18.62 5.81 -11.94
CA ILE A 183 18.06 5.42 -10.65
C ILE A 183 16.57 5.73 -10.68
N VAL A 184 15.72 4.78 -10.30
CA VAL A 184 14.26 4.93 -10.46
C VAL A 184 13.52 4.69 -9.15
N PHE A 185 12.53 5.54 -8.89
CA PHE A 185 11.50 5.31 -7.87
C PHE A 185 10.11 5.57 -8.45
N THR A 186 9.17 4.68 -8.16
CA THR A 186 7.76 4.85 -8.53
C THR A 186 6.85 4.85 -7.31
N GLY A 187 5.78 5.67 -7.31
CA GLY A 187 4.77 5.69 -6.28
C GLY A 187 4.70 7.00 -5.49
N ILE A 188 4.35 6.90 -4.21
CA ILE A 188 4.24 8.06 -3.33
C ILE A 188 5.50 8.18 -2.50
N LEU A 189 6.10 9.37 -2.49
CA LEU A 189 7.24 9.72 -1.63
C LEU A 189 6.86 10.92 -0.75
N SER A 190 6.86 10.70 0.56
CA SER A 190 6.46 11.68 1.57
C SER A 190 7.45 11.67 2.74
N LYS A 191 7.30 12.62 3.67
CA LYS A 191 8.11 12.72 4.90
C LYS A 191 8.09 11.46 5.78
N ASN A 192 7.14 10.56 5.55
CA ASN A 192 7.05 9.30 6.29
C ASN A 192 7.93 8.17 5.73
N HIS A 193 8.70 8.43 4.67
CA HIS A 193 9.60 7.44 4.07
C HIS A 193 11.05 7.67 4.47
N ASN A 194 11.82 6.60 4.53
CA ASN A 194 13.25 6.63 4.84
C ASN A 194 14.08 7.00 3.59
N TYR A 195 14.09 8.28 3.21
CA TYR A 195 14.83 8.78 2.04
C TYR A 195 16.10 9.56 2.41
N HIS A 196 16.29 9.93 3.67
CA HIS A 196 17.41 10.76 4.11
C HIS A 196 18.75 10.09 3.85
N LEU A 197 18.86 8.80 4.16
CA LEU A 197 20.07 8.02 3.92
C LEU A 197 20.47 8.03 2.44
N PHE A 198 19.51 7.97 1.52
CA PHE A 198 19.80 8.05 0.09
C PHE A 198 20.32 9.44 -0.31
N LEU A 199 19.83 10.52 0.29
CA LEU A 199 20.37 11.87 0.07
C LEU A 199 21.83 12.00 0.54
N GLU A 200 22.20 11.35 1.64
CA GLU A 200 23.59 11.28 2.13
C GLU A 200 24.47 10.51 1.16
N VAL A 201 24.02 9.32 0.71
CA VAL A 201 24.73 8.52 -0.30
C VAL A 201 24.95 9.30 -1.59
N LEU A 202 23.94 10.05 -2.09
CA LEU A 202 24.07 10.88 -3.29
C LEU A 202 25.13 11.97 -3.10
N SER A 203 25.26 12.56 -1.91
CA SER A 203 26.29 13.55 -1.62
C SER A 203 27.69 12.93 -1.67
N LEU A 204 27.87 11.78 -1.01
CA LEU A 204 29.16 11.05 -1.02
C LEU A 204 29.55 10.60 -2.43
N LEU A 205 28.61 10.13 -3.23
CA LEU A 205 28.85 9.71 -4.61
C LEU A 205 29.27 10.90 -5.48
N LYS A 206 28.66 12.06 -5.33
CA LYS A 206 29.00 13.29 -6.04
C LYS A 206 30.43 13.75 -5.71
N ASP A 207 30.82 13.65 -4.45
CA ASP A 207 32.17 14.03 -4.01
C ASP A 207 33.23 13.05 -4.51
N LYS A 208 32.94 11.76 -4.50
CA LYS A 208 33.89 10.70 -4.90
C LYS A 208 34.01 10.52 -6.43
N TYR A 209 32.90 10.72 -7.17
CA TYR A 209 32.82 10.42 -8.60
C TYR A 209 32.31 11.62 -9.40
N LYS A 210 33.21 12.60 -9.64
CA LYS A 210 32.87 13.89 -10.30
C LYS A 210 32.26 13.78 -11.70
N ASN A 211 32.53 12.69 -12.43
CA ASN A 211 32.10 12.49 -13.83
C ASN A 211 30.97 11.47 -13.99
N LEU A 212 30.32 11.07 -12.88
CA LEU A 212 29.25 10.07 -12.94
C LEU A 212 27.95 10.69 -13.47
N ASN A 213 27.56 10.30 -14.69
CA ASN A 213 26.33 10.75 -15.32
C ASN A 213 25.14 9.95 -14.77
N MET A 214 24.62 10.39 -13.62
CA MET A 214 23.47 9.78 -12.96
C MET A 214 22.22 10.65 -13.08
N ILE A 215 21.08 10.01 -13.29
CA ILE A 215 19.75 10.63 -13.23
C ILE A 215 18.89 9.90 -12.21
N PHE A 216 18.02 10.65 -11.53
CA PHE A 216 16.99 10.07 -10.65
C PHE A 216 15.63 10.31 -11.28
N THR A 217 15.05 9.27 -11.86
CA THR A 217 13.75 9.29 -12.50
C THR A 217 12.66 8.92 -11.48
N PHE A 218 11.77 9.85 -11.24
CA PHE A 218 10.63 9.71 -10.35
C PHE A 218 9.33 9.63 -11.14
N ALA A 219 8.42 8.74 -10.74
CA ALA A 219 7.07 8.70 -11.26
C ALA A 219 6.05 8.48 -10.13
N GLY A 220 5.15 9.44 -9.91
CA GLY A 220 4.15 9.36 -8.86
C GLY A 220 3.83 10.67 -8.18
N LYS A 221 3.69 10.64 -6.86
CA LYS A 221 3.46 11.82 -6.02
C LYS A 221 4.62 12.04 -5.07
N ILE A 222 5.16 13.25 -5.05
CA ILE A 222 6.25 13.64 -4.17
C ILE A 222 5.92 14.96 -3.46
N ASP A 223 6.28 15.06 -2.18
CA ASP A 223 6.19 16.32 -1.45
C ASP A 223 7.20 17.34 -2.02
N LYS A 224 6.76 18.59 -2.21
CA LYS A 224 7.57 19.65 -2.87
C LYS A 224 8.94 19.85 -2.21
N GLU A 225 9.01 19.82 -0.89
CA GLU A 225 10.25 19.95 -0.14
C GLU A 225 11.25 18.83 -0.47
N ILE A 226 10.76 17.58 -0.52
CA ILE A 226 11.58 16.40 -0.86
C ILE A 226 12.08 16.49 -2.30
N LYS A 227 11.20 16.91 -3.22
CA LYS A 227 11.59 17.14 -4.62
C LYS A 227 12.76 18.11 -4.74
N ASN A 228 12.71 19.24 -4.02
CA ASN A 228 13.79 20.24 -4.03
C ASN A 228 15.10 19.63 -3.52
N LEU A 229 15.08 18.88 -2.40
CA LEU A 229 16.26 18.22 -1.86
C LEU A 229 16.94 17.28 -2.87
N PHE A 230 16.16 16.49 -3.62
CA PHE A 230 16.73 15.64 -4.67
C PHE A 230 17.27 16.45 -5.85
N SER A 231 16.54 17.49 -6.29
CA SER A 231 16.97 18.33 -7.42
C SER A 231 18.29 19.06 -7.17
N GLU A 232 18.63 19.33 -5.91
CA GLU A 232 19.92 19.93 -5.53
C GLU A 232 21.09 18.93 -5.58
N LYS A 233 20.82 17.64 -5.44
CA LYS A 233 21.84 16.59 -5.32
C LYS A 233 22.12 15.84 -6.62
N ILE A 234 21.10 15.65 -7.47
CA ILE A 234 21.16 14.84 -8.67
C ILE A 234 20.29 15.44 -9.78
N HIS A 235 20.59 15.11 -11.05
CA HIS A 235 19.65 15.41 -12.15
C HIS A 235 18.34 14.65 -11.93
N PHE A 236 17.30 15.38 -11.49
CA PHE A 236 16.01 14.84 -11.07
C PHE A 236 14.96 15.00 -12.17
N ILE A 237 14.40 13.87 -12.64
CA ILE A 237 13.33 13.84 -13.64
C ILE A 237 12.02 13.45 -12.97
N ASP A 238 11.07 14.38 -12.89
CA ASP A 238 9.74 14.15 -12.31
C ASP A 238 8.71 13.94 -13.43
N ASN A 239 8.26 12.70 -13.61
CA ASN A 239 7.21 12.35 -14.57
C ASN A 239 5.80 12.59 -14.01
N GLY A 240 5.65 12.98 -12.73
CA GLY A 240 4.34 13.09 -12.09
C GLY A 240 3.61 11.76 -12.04
N TYR A 241 2.28 11.84 -11.93
CA TYR A 241 1.44 10.64 -11.95
C TYR A 241 1.33 10.10 -13.38
N VAL A 242 1.70 8.84 -13.57
CA VAL A 242 1.66 8.13 -14.85
C VAL A 242 0.68 6.95 -14.78
N ASP A 243 0.22 6.46 -15.94
CA ASP A 243 -0.51 5.19 -16.01
C ASP A 243 0.40 3.99 -15.74
N HIS A 244 -0.20 2.82 -15.55
CA HIS A 244 0.53 1.61 -15.17
C HIS A 244 1.52 1.15 -16.25
N GLU A 245 1.16 1.24 -17.53
CA GLU A 245 2.03 0.86 -18.64
C GLU A 245 3.29 1.73 -18.69
N LYS A 246 3.13 3.05 -18.56
CA LYS A 246 4.26 3.99 -18.49
C LYS A 246 5.10 3.76 -17.23
N ALA A 247 4.46 3.42 -16.09
CA ALA A 247 5.19 3.06 -14.87
C ALA A 247 6.08 1.82 -15.09
N ILE A 248 5.58 0.77 -15.75
CA ILE A 248 6.39 -0.42 -16.09
C ILE A 248 7.55 -0.06 -17.01
N LYS A 249 7.34 0.80 -18.03
CA LYS A 249 8.42 1.28 -18.92
C LYS A 249 9.51 1.99 -18.11
N ILE A 250 9.13 2.87 -17.19
CA ILE A 250 10.07 3.56 -16.31
C ILE A 250 10.83 2.58 -15.41
N ILE A 251 10.13 1.61 -14.80
CA ILE A 251 10.76 0.57 -13.98
C ILE A 251 11.78 -0.24 -14.80
N LYS A 252 11.41 -0.70 -15.99
CA LYS A 252 12.28 -1.51 -16.84
C LYS A 252 13.47 -0.72 -17.43
N SER A 253 13.36 0.61 -17.53
CA SER A 253 14.47 1.46 -17.96
C SER A 253 15.52 1.72 -16.86
N SER A 254 15.31 1.20 -15.65
CA SER A 254 16.20 1.44 -14.52
C SER A 254 17.49 0.64 -14.59
N HIS A 255 18.60 1.27 -14.18
CA HIS A 255 19.83 0.58 -13.80
C HIS A 255 19.78 0.17 -12.33
N LEU A 256 19.07 0.97 -11.52
CA LEU A 256 18.88 0.74 -10.11
C LEU A 256 17.47 1.19 -9.68
N LEU A 257 16.78 0.37 -8.94
CA LEU A 257 15.49 0.67 -8.32
C LEU A 257 15.69 0.97 -6.84
N ILE A 258 15.03 2.00 -6.35
CA ILE A 258 15.07 2.35 -4.93
C ILE A 258 13.73 2.05 -4.28
N ASN A 259 13.75 1.34 -3.17
CA ASN A 259 12.59 1.19 -2.29
C ASN A 259 12.84 1.92 -0.97
N PHE A 260 12.03 2.94 -0.70
CA PHE A 260 12.02 3.63 0.60
C PHE A 260 10.92 3.05 1.46
N ASN A 261 11.27 2.41 2.58
CA ASN A 261 10.30 1.95 3.56
C ASN A 261 9.71 3.12 4.35
N TYR A 262 8.52 2.92 4.91
CA TYR A 262 7.93 3.88 5.85
C TYR A 262 8.67 3.83 7.19
N LEU A 263 8.87 5.00 7.80
CA LEU A 263 9.60 5.16 9.07
C LEU A 263 8.90 4.51 10.28
N ASN A 264 7.57 4.40 10.26
CA ASN A 264 6.76 4.03 11.43
C ASN A 264 5.84 2.81 11.17
N THR A 265 6.33 1.79 10.48
CA THR A 265 5.54 0.56 10.18
C THR A 265 6.10 -0.69 10.85
N GLU A 266 6.91 -0.51 11.89
CA GLU A 266 7.62 -1.62 12.57
C GLU A 266 6.68 -2.68 13.11
N ASP A 267 5.50 -2.28 13.61
CA ASP A 267 4.52 -3.19 14.22
C ASP A 267 3.84 -4.11 13.19
N THR A 268 3.67 -3.66 11.94
CA THR A 268 2.84 -4.37 10.96
C THR A 268 3.60 -4.97 9.80
N ASP A 269 4.86 -4.59 9.62
CA ASP A 269 5.75 -5.17 8.61
C ASP A 269 5.20 -5.12 7.17
N MET A 270 4.57 -3.97 6.83
CA MET A 270 3.91 -3.77 5.54
C MET A 270 4.89 -3.81 4.38
N VAL A 271 4.56 -4.60 3.37
CA VAL A 271 5.31 -4.71 2.11
C VAL A 271 4.63 -3.86 1.05
N SER A 272 5.38 -2.94 0.46
CA SER A 272 4.89 -2.13 -0.65
C SER A 272 4.63 -2.97 -1.90
N GLY A 273 3.46 -2.81 -2.54
CA GLY A 273 3.14 -3.50 -3.80
C GLY A 273 4.17 -3.24 -4.91
N LYS A 274 4.78 -2.06 -4.95
CA LYS A 274 5.84 -1.71 -5.91
C LYS A 274 7.09 -2.60 -5.78
N LEU A 275 7.41 -3.11 -4.58
CA LEU A 275 8.56 -4.00 -4.39
C LEU A 275 8.42 -5.28 -5.22
N ILE A 276 7.22 -5.82 -5.32
CA ILE A 276 6.94 -7.01 -6.14
C ILE A 276 7.08 -6.69 -7.64
N GLU A 277 6.63 -5.52 -8.07
CA GLU A 277 6.83 -5.04 -9.45
C GLU A 277 8.30 -4.80 -9.76
N TYR A 278 9.07 -4.28 -8.80
CA TYR A 278 10.52 -4.10 -8.94
C TYR A 278 11.24 -5.44 -9.12
N LEU A 279 10.90 -6.44 -8.30
CA LEU A 279 11.45 -7.79 -8.46
C LEU A 279 11.09 -8.40 -9.82
N ALA A 280 9.87 -8.17 -10.31
CA ALA A 280 9.43 -8.64 -11.63
C ALA A 280 10.22 -8.02 -12.79
N SER A 281 10.78 -6.83 -12.62
CA SER A 281 11.62 -6.19 -13.65
C SER A 281 12.99 -6.83 -13.82
N GLY A 282 13.49 -7.54 -12.80
CA GLY A 282 14.86 -8.10 -12.80
C GLY A 282 15.98 -7.08 -12.61
N SER A 283 15.66 -5.78 -12.45
CA SER A 283 16.65 -4.73 -12.18
C SER A 283 17.16 -4.81 -10.73
N PRO A 284 18.40 -4.38 -10.46
CA PRO A 284 18.93 -4.26 -9.09
C PRO A 284 18.04 -3.37 -8.22
N ILE A 285 17.91 -3.73 -6.92
CA ILE A 285 17.08 -2.99 -5.96
C ILE A 285 17.91 -2.64 -4.74
N ILE A 286 17.90 -1.39 -4.31
CA ILE A 286 18.33 -1.00 -2.95
C ILE A 286 17.09 -0.69 -2.13
N ASN A 287 16.98 -1.34 -0.97
CA ASN A 287 15.91 -1.15 -0.01
C ASN A 287 16.43 -0.38 1.20
N PHE A 288 15.98 0.87 1.37
CA PHE A 288 16.31 1.67 2.55
C PHE A 288 15.36 1.31 3.69
N SER A 289 15.90 0.57 4.67
CA SER A 289 15.17 0.01 5.81
C SER A 289 15.88 0.33 7.12
N ASN A 290 15.16 0.54 8.21
CA ASN A 290 15.73 0.82 9.52
C ASN A 290 15.87 -0.43 10.41
N SER A 291 15.45 -1.61 9.92
CA SER A 291 15.49 -2.87 10.68
C SER A 291 15.15 -4.04 9.76
N ALA A 292 15.44 -5.27 10.19
CA ALA A 292 15.07 -6.49 9.48
C ALA A 292 13.52 -6.57 9.32
N ARG A 293 13.02 -6.18 8.15
CA ARG A 293 11.59 -6.16 7.80
C ARG A 293 11.26 -7.24 6.79
N GLU A 294 9.99 -7.44 6.54
CA GLU A 294 9.51 -8.41 5.55
C GLU A 294 10.05 -8.08 4.14
N SER A 295 10.22 -6.79 3.79
CA SER A 295 10.88 -6.38 2.54
C SER A 295 12.31 -6.92 2.44
N ASP A 296 13.07 -6.92 3.53
CA ASP A 296 14.44 -7.43 3.58
C ASP A 296 14.47 -8.96 3.43
N ILE A 297 13.50 -9.65 4.05
CA ILE A 297 13.33 -11.11 3.91
C ILE A 297 13.04 -11.49 2.45
N ILE A 298 12.16 -10.74 1.78
CA ILE A 298 11.83 -10.96 0.37
C ILE A 298 13.09 -10.76 -0.50
N LEU A 299 13.86 -9.70 -0.25
CA LEU A 299 15.02 -9.34 -1.05
C LEU A 299 16.24 -10.24 -0.81
N LYS A 300 16.37 -10.88 0.35
CA LYS A 300 17.44 -11.85 0.63
C LYS A 300 17.56 -12.96 -0.42
N ASN A 301 16.47 -13.32 -1.06
CA ASN A 301 16.44 -14.34 -2.10
C ASN A 301 16.73 -13.78 -3.51
N SER A 302 16.98 -12.47 -3.63
CA SER A 302 17.31 -11.81 -4.89
C SER A 302 18.81 -11.53 -4.97
N ILE A 303 19.48 -12.08 -5.96
CA ILE A 303 20.95 -11.96 -6.16
C ILE A 303 21.36 -10.49 -6.44
N LYS A 304 20.44 -9.67 -6.93
CA LYS A 304 20.68 -8.28 -7.35
C LYS A 304 20.11 -7.24 -6.39
N SER A 305 19.80 -7.61 -5.15
CA SER A 305 19.11 -6.70 -4.23
C SER A 305 19.85 -6.60 -2.91
N PHE A 306 19.86 -5.38 -2.35
CA PHE A 306 20.50 -5.05 -1.09
C PHE A 306 19.54 -4.28 -0.19
N SER A 307 19.61 -4.51 1.11
CA SER A 307 18.98 -3.66 2.12
C SER A 307 20.07 -2.85 2.82
N ALA A 308 19.83 -1.55 2.97
CA ALA A 308 20.74 -0.62 3.63
C ALA A 308 20.01 0.05 4.80
N ASP A 309 20.70 0.22 5.92
CA ASP A 309 20.22 0.99 7.06
C ASP A 309 21.22 2.13 7.45
N SER A 310 20.91 2.88 8.49
CA SER A 310 21.76 3.99 8.94
C SER A 310 23.15 3.57 9.42
N ASN A 311 23.43 2.28 9.59
CA ASN A 311 24.72 1.76 10.02
C ASN A 311 25.61 1.37 8.84
N ASP A 312 25.07 1.42 7.59
CA ASP A 312 25.77 0.98 6.38
C ASP A 312 26.44 2.15 5.62
N VAL A 313 26.41 3.40 6.18
CA VAL A 313 26.96 4.62 5.55
C VAL A 313 28.26 5.06 6.18
#